data_9563cedea56a5d7c96b19b501f136a84
#
_entry.id   9563cedea56a5d7c96b19b501f136a84
#
_cell.length_a   1.000
_cell.length_b   1.000
_cell.length_c   1.000
_cell.angle_alpha   90.00
_cell.angle_beta   90.00
_cell.angle_gamma   90.00
#
_symmetry.space_group_name_H-M   'P 1'
#
loop_
_entity.id
_entity.type
_entity.pdbx_description
1 polymer ?
#
loop_
_entity_poly.entity_id
_entity_poly.type
_entity_poly.pdbx_seq_one_letter_code
_entity_poly.pdbx_strand_id
1 'polypeptide(L)'
;MPKRIYGTTATARKKPVPASVPYEGRLLERLKNPREAATYLEAAIEDGDAAGLMLALRHVAQALGGVATLARKSKLTREATYRMLSESGNPELKSLTAVLGAAGLRLSVKPMAKRAA
;
A
#
# COMPACT_ATOMS: atom_id res chain seq x y z
N MET A 1 -11.07 17.93 -4.77
CA MET A 1 -10.78 17.20 -4.42
C MET A 1 -10.92 16.50 -4.05
N PRO A 2 -10.72 16.45 -4.32
CA PRO A 2 -10.67 15.60 -4.05
C PRO A 2 -10.35 15.02 -3.52
N LYS A 3 -10.13 14.88 -3.35
CA LYS A 3 -9.77 14.37 -2.90
C LYS A 3 -9.47 13.76 -2.30
N ARG A 4 -9.15 13.56 -2.25
CA ARG A 4 -8.70 12.85 -1.95
C ARG A 4 -8.46 12.47 -1.01
N ILE A 5 -8.24 12.29 -0.79
CA ILE A 5 -7.78 11.80 -0.18
C ILE A 5 -7.10 11.71 0.48
N TYR A 6 -6.64 12.00 0.65
CA TYR A 6 -5.88 11.60 1.17
C TYR A 6 -5.41 12.37 1.67
N GLY A 7 -5.44 12.99 1.39
CA GLY A 7 -4.95 13.46 1.53
C GLY A 7 -4.70 14.20 1.20
N THR A 8 -4.93 14.36 0.96
CA THR A 8 -4.56 14.86 0.84
C THR A 8 -4.35 15.27 0.79
N THR A 9 -4.50 15.66 0.49
CA THR A 9 -4.15 16.04 0.50
C THR A 9 -3.79 16.51 0.68
N ALA A 10 -3.98 16.99 0.51
CA ALA A 10 -3.53 17.41 0.69
C ALA A 10 -3.13 17.80 0.92
N THR A 11 -3.09 18.21 0.84
CA THR A 11 -2.57 18.58 0.95
C THR A 11 -2.03 19.02 0.90
N ALA A 12 -1.88 19.31 1.02
CA ALA A 12 -1.30 19.71 0.78
C ALA A 12 -0.78 20.10 0.13
N ARG A 13 -0.48 20.55 -0.43
CA ARG A 13 0.15 20.77 -1.18
C ARG A 13 0.75 21.66 -1.24
N LYS A 14 1.29 21.60 -1.00
CA LYS A 14 2.01 22.21 -1.05
C LYS A 14 3.02 22.41 -1.78
N LYS A 15 3.85 22.03 -1.60
CA LYS A 15 4.82 22.41 -2.45
C LYS A 15 4.48 21.96 -3.83
N PRO A 16 4.72 22.72 -4.82
CA PRO A 16 4.21 22.35 -6.12
C PRO A 16 4.99 21.19 -6.69
N VAL A 17 4.24 20.25 -7.15
CA VAL A 17 4.75 19.17 -7.95
C VAL A 17 4.70 19.63 -9.39
N PRO A 18 5.60 19.19 -10.24
CA PRO A 18 5.46 19.52 -11.65
C PRO A 18 4.08 19.23 -12.14
N ALA A 19 3.53 20.15 -12.89
CA ALA A 19 2.12 20.09 -13.23
C ALA A 19 1.76 18.84 -14.02
N SER A 20 2.70 18.33 -14.80
CA SER A 20 2.37 17.25 -15.72
C SER A 20 2.07 15.93 -15.02
N VAL A 21 2.68 15.66 -13.83
CA VAL A 21 2.50 14.39 -13.18
C VAL A 21 2.33 14.62 -11.69
N PRO A 22 1.14 14.37 -11.15
CA PRO A 22 0.93 14.49 -9.71
C PRO A 22 1.83 13.52 -8.96
N TYR A 23 2.19 13.92 -7.74
CA TYR A 23 3.03 13.05 -6.91
C TYR A 23 2.42 11.66 -6.77
N GLU A 24 1.13 11.62 -6.49
CA GLU A 24 0.47 10.33 -6.29
C GLU A 24 0.52 9.49 -7.57
N GLY A 25 0.36 10.11 -8.72
CA GLY A 25 0.46 9.37 -9.98
C GLY A 25 1.84 8.78 -10.17
N ARG A 26 2.88 9.53 -9.82
CA ARG A 26 4.23 9.00 -9.93
C ARG A 26 4.46 7.86 -8.97
N LEU A 27 3.92 7.97 -7.76
CA LEU A 27 4.03 6.89 -6.79
C LEU A 27 3.37 5.63 -7.31
N LEU A 28 2.14 5.75 -7.81
CA LEU A 28 1.42 4.58 -8.30
C LEU A 28 2.14 3.94 -9.47
N GLU A 29 2.73 4.75 -10.32
CA GLU A 29 3.47 4.20 -11.45
C GLU A 29 4.65 3.36 -10.96
N ARG A 30 5.37 3.86 -9.95
CA ARG A 30 6.49 3.13 -9.40
C ARG A 30 6.07 1.85 -8.71
N LEU A 31 4.92 1.87 -8.05
CA LEU A 31 4.47 0.72 -7.28
C LEU A 31 4.00 -0.44 -8.16
N LYS A 32 3.90 -0.24 -9.46
CA LYS A 32 3.66 -1.35 -10.36
C LYS A 32 4.85 -2.30 -10.40
N ASN A 33 6.01 -1.82 -10.01
CA ASN A 33 7.21 -2.65 -9.95
C ASN A 33 7.25 -3.36 -8.60
N PRO A 34 7.29 -4.69 -8.56
CA PRO A 34 7.27 -5.39 -7.28
C PRO A 34 8.40 -5.01 -6.33
N ARG A 35 9.59 -4.70 -6.86
CA ARG A 35 10.68 -4.28 -5.99
C ARG A 35 10.39 -2.96 -5.31
N GLU A 36 9.82 -2.02 -6.06
CA GLU A 36 9.45 -0.74 -5.48
C GLU A 36 8.34 -0.91 -4.47
N ALA A 37 7.37 -1.77 -4.79
CA ALA A 37 6.27 -2.04 -3.85
C ALA A 37 6.80 -2.66 -2.56
N ALA A 38 7.74 -3.60 -2.67
CA ALA A 38 8.31 -4.23 -1.48
C ALA A 38 9.01 -3.21 -0.61
N THR A 39 9.82 -2.34 -1.20
CA THR A 39 10.53 -1.31 -0.44
C THR A 39 9.55 -0.38 0.25
N TYR A 40 8.51 -0.01 -0.46
CA TYR A 40 7.50 0.89 0.08
C TYR A 40 6.79 0.27 1.28
N LEU A 41 6.40 -1.00 1.16
CA LEU A 41 5.71 -1.68 2.24
C LEU A 41 6.64 -1.94 3.42
N GLU A 42 7.89 -2.28 3.16
CA GLU A 42 8.83 -2.49 4.24
C GLU A 42 9.05 -1.23 5.05
N ALA A 43 9.13 -0.09 4.38
CA ALA A 43 9.26 1.17 5.10
C ALA A 43 8.06 1.42 6.00
N ALA A 44 6.86 1.11 5.50
CA ALA A 44 5.66 1.28 6.32
C ALA A 44 5.66 0.35 7.53
N ILE A 45 6.14 -0.87 7.34
CA ILE A 45 6.23 -1.81 8.44
C ILE A 45 7.23 -1.33 9.49
N GLU A 46 8.36 -0.79 9.04
CA GLU A 46 9.38 -0.32 9.95
C GLU A 46 8.92 0.86 10.79
N ASP A 47 8.03 1.68 10.22
CA ASP A 47 7.46 2.78 10.98
C ASP A 47 6.59 2.30 12.14
N GLY A 48 6.12 1.06 12.07
CA GLY A 48 5.35 0.48 13.15
C GLY A 48 3.93 0.98 13.29
N ASP A 49 3.45 1.71 12.31
CA ASP A 49 2.11 2.30 12.32
C ASP A 49 1.18 1.45 11.48
N ALA A 50 0.26 0.74 12.13
CA ALA A 50 -0.63 -0.15 11.40
C ALA A 50 -1.47 0.60 10.36
N ALA A 51 -1.94 1.79 10.70
CA ALA A 51 -2.72 2.57 9.75
C ALA A 51 -1.87 2.96 8.54
N GLY A 52 -0.60 3.27 8.77
CA GLY A 52 0.30 3.59 7.67
C GLY A 52 0.54 2.41 6.76
N LEU A 53 0.63 1.21 7.33
CA LEU A 53 0.79 0.02 6.51
C LEU A 53 -0.47 -0.23 5.68
N MET A 54 -1.65 -0.04 6.29
CA MET A 54 -2.88 -0.21 5.53
C MET A 54 -2.96 0.80 4.38
N LEU A 55 -2.54 2.04 4.64
CA LEU A 55 -2.51 3.03 3.57
C LEU A 55 -1.56 2.61 2.45
N ALA A 56 -0.38 2.12 2.82
CA ALA A 56 0.59 1.69 1.83
C ALA A 56 0.04 0.53 1.00
N LEU A 57 -0.67 -0.40 1.63
CA LEU A 57 -1.28 -1.50 0.90
C LEU A 57 -2.36 -0.99 -0.06
N ARG A 58 -3.11 0.03 0.35
CA ARG A 58 -4.10 0.61 -0.55
C ARG A 58 -3.44 1.24 -1.78
N HIS A 59 -2.30 1.89 -1.58
CA HIS A 59 -1.58 2.46 -2.71
C HIS A 59 -1.10 1.38 -3.67
N VAL A 60 -0.61 0.28 -3.13
CA VAL A 60 -0.20 -0.85 -3.98
C VAL A 60 -1.41 -1.41 -4.73
N ALA A 61 -2.56 -1.52 -4.04
CA ALA A 61 -3.77 -1.98 -4.70
C ALA A 61 -4.16 -1.05 -5.85
N GLN A 62 -4.08 0.25 -5.63
CA GLN A 62 -4.41 1.21 -6.67
C GLN A 62 -3.46 1.06 -7.86
N ALA A 63 -2.19 0.84 -7.59
CA ALA A 63 -1.21 0.68 -8.66
C ALA A 63 -1.51 -0.54 -9.51
N LEU A 64 -2.15 -1.55 -8.93
CA LEU A 64 -2.47 -2.78 -9.63
C LEU A 64 -3.85 -2.79 -10.26
N GLY A 65 -4.52 -1.66 -10.30
CA GLY A 65 -5.81 -1.57 -10.95
C GLY A 65 -6.99 -1.39 -10.01
N GLY A 66 -6.73 -1.22 -8.71
CA GLY A 66 -7.76 -0.96 -7.73
C GLY A 66 -8.05 -2.15 -6.84
N VAL A 67 -8.77 -1.88 -5.77
CA VAL A 67 -9.06 -2.91 -4.77
C VAL A 67 -9.87 -4.06 -5.38
N ALA A 68 -10.82 -3.74 -6.26
CA ALA A 68 -11.63 -4.80 -6.87
C ALA A 68 -10.76 -5.73 -7.71
N THR A 69 -9.80 -5.18 -8.45
CA THR A 69 -8.89 -6.00 -9.23
C THR A 69 -8.03 -6.86 -8.32
N LEU A 70 -7.55 -6.27 -7.24
CA LEU A 70 -6.73 -7.00 -6.28
C LEU A 70 -7.53 -8.12 -5.64
N ALA A 71 -8.79 -7.85 -5.28
CA ALA A 71 -9.64 -8.88 -4.69
C ALA A 71 -9.81 -10.06 -5.64
N ARG A 72 -10.05 -9.78 -6.91
CA ARG A 72 -10.24 -10.84 -7.88
C ARG A 72 -8.97 -11.68 -8.02
N LYS A 73 -7.83 -11.03 -8.11
CA LYS A 73 -6.56 -11.74 -8.24
C LYS A 73 -6.21 -12.53 -7.00
N SER A 74 -6.65 -12.04 -5.84
CA SER A 74 -6.39 -12.71 -4.57
C SER A 74 -7.42 -13.78 -4.25
N LYS A 75 -8.48 -13.87 -5.06
CA LYS A 75 -9.59 -14.79 -4.84
C LYS A 75 -10.29 -14.50 -3.53
N LEU A 76 -10.42 -13.23 -3.21
CA LEU A 76 -11.15 -12.76 -2.04
C LEU A 76 -12.34 -11.95 -2.51
N THR A 77 -13.34 -11.81 -1.63
CA THR A 77 -14.47 -10.96 -1.97
C THR A 77 -14.02 -9.51 -1.95
N ARG A 78 -14.74 -8.70 -2.72
CA ARG A 78 -14.48 -7.29 -2.77
C ARG A 78 -14.68 -6.64 -1.40
N GLU A 79 -15.78 -7.00 -0.76
CA GLU A 79 -16.08 -6.44 0.57
C GLU A 79 -15.01 -6.79 1.59
N ALA A 80 -14.56 -8.04 1.59
CA ALA A 80 -13.53 -8.46 2.54
C ALA A 80 -12.24 -7.71 2.28
N THR A 81 -11.91 -7.50 1.01
CA THR A 81 -10.66 -6.82 0.67
C THR A 81 -10.72 -5.34 1.05
N TYR A 82 -11.85 -4.67 0.78
CA TYR A 82 -12.00 -3.30 1.20
C TYR A 82 -11.91 -3.15 2.72
N ARG A 83 -12.56 -4.06 3.44
CA ARG A 83 -12.53 -4.02 4.90
C ARG A 83 -11.13 -4.26 5.42
N MET A 84 -10.43 -5.22 4.84
CA MET A 84 -9.07 -5.55 5.25
C MET A 84 -8.12 -4.38 5.06
N LEU A 85 -8.29 -3.62 4.00
CA LEU A 85 -7.39 -2.52 3.68
C LEU A 85 -7.85 -1.18 4.22
N SER A 86 -8.94 -1.17 4.99
CA SER A 86 -9.40 0.07 5.59
C SER A 86 -8.43 0.53 6.67
N GLU A 87 -8.60 1.77 7.11
CA GLU A 87 -7.71 2.37 8.07
C GLU A 87 -7.60 1.55 9.35
N SER A 88 -8.70 0.94 9.76
CA SER A 88 -8.73 0.11 10.96
C SER A 88 -8.64 -1.37 10.61
N GLY A 89 -8.20 -1.69 9.41
CA GLY A 89 -8.16 -3.07 8.97
C GLY A 89 -7.18 -3.90 9.77
N ASN A 90 -7.50 -5.18 9.87
CA ASN A 90 -6.69 -6.12 10.60
C ASN A 90 -6.71 -7.43 9.82
N PRO A 91 -5.91 -7.52 8.78
CA PRO A 91 -6.00 -8.68 7.88
C PRO A 91 -5.52 -9.95 8.55
N GLU A 92 -6.23 -11.03 8.24
CA GLU A 92 -5.74 -12.34 8.60
C GLU A 92 -4.51 -12.66 7.76
N LEU A 93 -3.63 -13.47 8.32
CA LEU A 93 -2.40 -13.83 7.63
C LEU A 93 -2.68 -14.45 6.27
N LYS A 94 -3.68 -15.30 6.20
CA LYS A 94 -4.03 -15.95 4.94
C LYS A 94 -4.42 -14.93 3.88
N SER A 95 -5.24 -13.97 4.25
CA SER A 95 -5.68 -12.95 3.31
C SER A 95 -4.55 -12.02 2.91
N LEU A 96 -3.73 -11.64 3.87
CA LEU A 96 -2.58 -10.78 3.58
C LEU A 96 -1.61 -11.48 2.62
N THR A 97 -1.36 -12.76 2.86
CA THR A 97 -0.48 -13.52 1.98
C THR A 97 -1.03 -13.58 0.57
N ALA A 98 -2.36 -13.77 0.44
CA ALA A 98 -2.98 -13.81 -0.87
C ALA A 98 -2.86 -12.46 -1.60
N VAL A 99 -3.06 -11.37 -0.87
CA VAL A 99 -2.95 -10.04 -1.46
C VAL A 99 -1.53 -9.76 -1.90
N LEU A 100 -0.55 -10.09 -1.06
CA LEU A 100 0.84 -9.89 -1.42
C LEU A 100 1.21 -10.73 -2.64
N GLY A 101 0.74 -11.98 -2.68
CA GLY A 101 1.00 -12.82 -3.82
C GLY A 101 0.44 -12.25 -5.12
N ALA A 102 -0.75 -11.67 -5.05
CA ALA A 102 -1.34 -11.04 -6.22
C ALA A 102 -0.51 -9.85 -6.70
N ALA A 103 0.24 -9.24 -5.81
CA ALA A 103 1.13 -8.13 -6.14
C ALA A 103 2.54 -8.58 -6.52
N GLY A 104 2.77 -9.90 -6.58
CA GLY A 104 4.09 -10.40 -6.88
C GLY A 104 5.03 -10.41 -5.70
N LEU A 105 4.48 -10.40 -4.49
CA LEU A 105 5.27 -10.29 -3.27
C LEU A 105 5.01 -11.49 -2.38
N ARG A 106 5.88 -11.66 -1.40
CA ARG A 106 5.68 -12.69 -0.38
C ARG A 106 6.19 -12.18 0.94
N LEU A 107 5.64 -12.73 2.01
CA LEU A 107 6.13 -12.42 3.33
C LEU A 107 7.47 -13.10 3.55
N SER A 108 8.32 -12.43 4.31
CA SER A 108 9.56 -13.04 4.74
C SER A 108 9.88 -12.52 6.14
N VAL A 109 10.79 -13.21 6.80
CA VAL A 109 11.15 -12.88 8.18
C VAL A 109 12.65 -12.73 8.22
N LYS A 110 13.10 -11.65 8.84
CA LYS A 110 14.52 -11.36 8.99
C LYS A 110 14.81 -11.06 10.44
N PRO A 111 16.01 -11.33 10.92
CA PRO A 111 16.37 -10.91 12.28
C PRO A 111 16.25 -9.39 12.39
N MET A 112 15.93 -8.94 13.57
CA MET A 112 15.92 -7.51 13.81
C MET A 112 17.32 -6.96 13.68
N ALA A 113 17.41 -5.75 13.17
CA ALA A 113 18.71 -5.10 13.08
C ALA A 113 19.32 -5.03 14.48
N LYS A 114 20.62 -5.33 14.55
CA LYS A 114 21.28 -5.30 15.82
C LYS A 114 21.36 -3.88 16.32
N ARG A 115 21.04 -3.69 17.58
CA ARG A 115 21.13 -2.38 18.14
C ARG A 115 22.55 -2.09 18.54
N ALA A 116 22.89 -0.83 18.51
CA ALA A 116 24.23 -0.41 18.85
C ALA A 116 24.57 -0.69 20.29
N ALA A 117 23.62 -0.75 21.14
CA ALA A 117 23.95 -0.95 22.54
C ALA A 117 24.17 -2.35 22.87
#